data_8d61739611f0e64e429afa98b146a8df
#
_entry.id   8d61739611f0e64e429afa98b146a8df
#
_cell.length_a   1.000
_cell.length_b   1.000
_cell.length_c   1.000
_cell.angle_alpha   90.00
_cell.angle_beta   90.00
_cell.angle_gamma   90.00
#
_symmetry.space_group_name_H-M   'P 1'
#
loop_
_entity.id
_entity.type
_entity.pdbx_description
1 polymer ?
#
loop_
_entity_poly.entity_id
_entity_poly.type
_entity_poly.pdbx_seq_one_letter_code
_entity_poly.pdbx_strand_id
1 'polypeptide(L)'
;MNHELLENNKVYLQGKVLSKPEFSHEVLNEGFYSLNLKIPRLSGQTDVIPVTISERLLVGKNFEIGEEIAIKGQFRSYNKLEDDKSKLVLTVFARELCNLDSEANPNIVEIFGYICKPPIYRTTPFNREITDMLMAVNRSYNKSDYIPCITWGRNARFVGELKVGTKLEIVGRIQSREYLKKLEGEEQPLKKVAYEISVSKVSLN
;
A
#
# COMPACT_ATOMS: atom_id res chain seq x y z
N MET A 1 18.99 -15.96 7.19
CA MET A 1 17.95 -15.05 6.65
C MET A 1 17.74 -13.99 7.71
N ASN A 2 18.03 -12.71 7.41
CA ASN A 2 17.98 -11.66 8.44
C ASN A 2 16.54 -11.47 8.91
N HIS A 3 16.28 -11.78 10.17
CA HIS A 3 14.96 -11.66 10.82
C HIS A 3 14.42 -10.22 10.73
N GLU A 4 15.31 -9.22 10.76
CA GLU A 4 14.96 -7.78 10.64
C GLU A 4 14.29 -7.41 9.32
N LEU A 5 14.61 -8.07 8.20
CA LEU A 5 13.98 -7.78 6.89
C LEU A 5 12.54 -8.27 6.77
N LEU A 6 12.09 -9.15 7.65
CA LEU A 6 10.70 -9.61 7.70
C LEU A 6 9.82 -8.70 8.57
N GLU A 7 10.45 -7.91 9.44
CA GLU A 7 9.79 -7.04 10.42
C GLU A 7 9.61 -5.59 9.94
N ASN A 8 10.26 -5.21 8.83
CA ASN A 8 10.30 -3.82 8.37
C ASN A 8 9.08 -3.38 7.55
N ASN A 9 8.11 -4.27 7.33
CA ASN A 9 6.91 -4.00 6.53
C ASN A 9 5.79 -4.92 7.01
N LYS A 10 4.91 -4.39 7.82
CA LYS A 10 3.78 -5.13 8.41
C LYS A 10 2.48 -4.45 8.00
N VAL A 11 1.56 -5.23 7.52
CA VAL A 11 0.21 -4.80 7.17
C VAL A 11 -0.79 -5.73 7.82
N TYR A 12 -1.83 -5.16 8.42
CA TYR A 12 -3.06 -5.84 8.75
C TYR A 12 -4.21 -5.17 8.00
N LEU A 13 -4.98 -5.96 7.26
CA LEU A 13 -6.20 -5.51 6.60
C LEU A 13 -7.35 -6.43 6.98
N GLN A 14 -8.50 -5.83 7.32
CA GLN A 14 -9.77 -6.52 7.46
C GLN A 14 -10.82 -5.81 6.62
N GLY A 15 -11.53 -6.56 5.79
CA GLY A 15 -12.50 -5.96 4.90
C GLY A 15 -13.26 -6.98 4.07
N LYS A 16 -14.19 -6.47 3.26
CA LYS A 16 -15.04 -7.30 2.41
C LYS A 16 -14.37 -7.58 1.07
N VAL A 17 -14.40 -8.83 0.66
CA VAL A 17 -13.98 -9.27 -0.67
C VAL A 17 -14.85 -8.57 -1.73
N LEU A 18 -14.20 -7.83 -2.64
CA LEU A 18 -14.87 -7.09 -3.70
C LEU A 18 -14.80 -7.80 -5.05
N SER A 19 -13.77 -8.62 -5.26
CA SER A 19 -13.58 -9.44 -6.46
C SER A 19 -13.13 -10.84 -6.06
N LYS A 20 -13.56 -11.87 -6.81
CA LYS A 20 -13.00 -13.21 -6.64
C LYS A 20 -11.52 -13.20 -6.96
N PRO A 21 -10.72 -14.13 -6.36
CA PRO A 21 -9.32 -14.28 -6.72
C PRO A 21 -9.16 -14.62 -8.20
N GLU A 22 -8.40 -13.79 -8.93
CA GLU A 22 -8.06 -14.00 -10.34
C GLU A 22 -6.56 -14.33 -10.46
N PHE A 23 -6.23 -15.31 -11.31
CA PHE A 23 -4.82 -15.67 -11.53
C PHE A 23 -4.04 -14.45 -12.03
N SER A 24 -2.92 -14.18 -11.41
CA SER A 24 -2.05 -13.04 -11.71
C SER A 24 -0.76 -13.47 -12.41
N HIS A 25 -0.01 -14.34 -11.77
CA HIS A 25 1.29 -14.83 -12.26
C HIS A 25 1.74 -16.06 -11.46
N GLU A 26 2.80 -16.69 -11.93
CA GLU A 26 3.43 -17.82 -11.28
C GLU A 26 4.90 -17.53 -11.00
N VAL A 27 5.41 -17.97 -9.86
CA VAL A 27 6.83 -17.89 -9.48
C VAL A 27 7.25 -19.22 -8.86
N LEU A 28 8.25 -19.86 -9.44
CA LEU A 28 8.79 -21.15 -8.94
C LEU A 28 7.71 -22.22 -8.71
N ASN A 29 6.81 -22.39 -9.66
CA ASN A 29 5.67 -23.31 -9.61
C ASN A 29 4.69 -23.03 -8.46
N GLU A 30 4.62 -21.79 -8.01
CA GLU A 30 3.61 -21.30 -7.07
C GLU A 30 2.76 -20.23 -7.75
N GLY A 31 1.45 -20.47 -7.83
CA GLY A 31 0.48 -19.56 -8.41
C GLY A 31 0.14 -18.42 -7.44
N PHE A 32 0.06 -17.20 -7.99
CA PHE A 32 -0.38 -16.00 -7.25
C PHE A 32 -1.63 -15.43 -7.89
N TYR A 33 -2.55 -15.03 -7.05
CA TYR A 33 -3.85 -14.49 -7.42
C TYR A 33 -4.02 -13.08 -6.91
N SER A 34 -4.77 -12.27 -7.63
CA SER A 34 -5.16 -10.93 -7.22
C SER A 34 -6.62 -10.87 -6.82
N LEU A 35 -6.93 -10.15 -5.78
CA LEU A 35 -8.28 -9.80 -5.35
C LEU A 35 -8.30 -8.39 -4.77
N ASN A 36 -9.48 -7.79 -4.62
CA ASN A 36 -9.65 -6.47 -4.02
C ASN A 36 -10.43 -6.59 -2.70
N LEU A 37 -9.95 -5.89 -1.67
CA LEU A 37 -10.64 -5.73 -0.41
C LEU A 37 -11.23 -4.33 -0.29
N LYS A 38 -12.50 -4.24 0.09
CA LYS A 38 -13.19 -3.01 0.44
C LYS A 38 -13.13 -2.80 1.94
N ILE A 39 -12.44 -1.73 2.36
CA ILE A 39 -12.18 -1.45 3.77
C ILE A 39 -12.81 -0.11 4.14
N PRO A 40 -13.70 -0.05 5.15
CA PRO A 40 -14.31 1.18 5.57
C PRO A 40 -13.31 2.08 6.31
N ARG A 41 -13.43 3.39 6.13
CA ARG A 41 -12.76 4.41 6.94
C ARG A 41 -13.71 4.90 8.05
N LEU A 42 -13.15 5.42 9.13
CA LEU A 42 -13.95 6.08 10.17
C LEU A 42 -14.77 7.27 9.65
N SER A 43 -14.36 7.88 8.53
CA SER A 43 -15.09 8.97 7.86
C SER A 43 -16.30 8.52 7.03
N GLY A 44 -16.62 7.24 6.99
CA GLY A 44 -17.66 6.67 6.12
C GLY A 44 -17.25 6.42 4.67
N GLN A 45 -16.09 6.92 4.24
CA GLN A 45 -15.51 6.56 2.94
C GLN A 45 -14.94 5.14 2.97
N THR A 46 -14.63 4.60 1.80
CA THR A 46 -14.01 3.27 1.68
C THR A 46 -12.75 3.33 0.85
N ASP A 47 -11.79 2.49 1.20
CA ASP A 47 -10.63 2.18 0.38
C ASP A 47 -10.84 0.84 -0.32
N VAL A 48 -10.45 0.76 -1.58
CA VAL A 48 -10.37 -0.50 -2.32
C VAL A 48 -8.90 -0.83 -2.48
N ILE A 49 -8.44 -1.86 -1.77
CA ILE A 49 -7.01 -2.21 -1.70
C ILE A 49 -6.76 -3.50 -2.47
N PRO A 50 -5.83 -3.49 -3.46
CA PRO A 50 -5.43 -4.71 -4.16
C PRO A 50 -4.59 -5.59 -3.25
N VAL A 51 -4.89 -6.88 -3.27
CA VAL A 51 -4.20 -7.92 -2.51
C VAL A 51 -3.69 -8.97 -3.47
N THR A 52 -2.43 -9.36 -3.30
CA THR A 52 -1.84 -10.52 -3.96
C THR A 52 -1.74 -11.65 -2.94
N ILE A 53 -2.28 -12.80 -3.28
CA ILE A 53 -2.37 -13.97 -2.40
C ILE A 53 -1.83 -15.22 -3.10
N SER A 54 -1.04 -16.03 -2.38
CA SER A 54 -0.54 -17.30 -2.89
C SER A 54 -1.66 -18.35 -2.94
N GLU A 55 -1.59 -19.24 -3.94
CA GLU A 55 -2.47 -20.41 -4.04
C GLU A 55 -2.49 -21.24 -2.76
N ARG A 56 -1.38 -21.32 -2.03
CA ARG A 56 -1.29 -22.06 -0.76
C ARG A 56 -2.26 -21.55 0.30
N LEU A 57 -2.50 -20.24 0.34
CA LEU A 57 -3.46 -19.62 1.25
C LEU A 57 -4.91 -19.79 0.76
N LEU A 58 -5.09 -20.16 -0.51
CA LEU A 58 -6.39 -20.41 -1.12
C LEU A 58 -6.84 -21.89 -0.99
N VAL A 59 -5.93 -22.80 -0.62
CA VAL A 59 -6.27 -24.23 -0.47
C VAL A 59 -7.46 -24.40 0.49
N GLY A 60 -8.55 -25.00 0.01
CA GLY A 60 -9.77 -25.21 0.78
C GLY A 60 -10.55 -23.94 1.11
N LYS A 61 -10.22 -22.80 0.48
CA LYS A 61 -10.93 -21.52 0.61
C LYS A 61 -11.62 -21.17 -0.69
N ASN A 62 -12.86 -20.69 -0.57
CA ASN A 62 -13.63 -20.15 -1.69
C ASN A 62 -14.16 -18.79 -1.24
N PHE A 63 -13.43 -17.71 -1.53
CA PHE A 63 -13.84 -16.37 -1.13
C PHE A 63 -15.01 -15.90 -1.97
N GLU A 64 -16.12 -15.61 -1.30
CA GLU A 64 -17.32 -15.05 -1.93
C GLU A 64 -17.30 -13.53 -1.87
N ILE A 65 -17.86 -12.89 -2.91
CA ILE A 65 -18.00 -11.43 -2.94
C ILE A 65 -18.90 -11.00 -1.77
N GLY A 66 -18.39 -10.02 -0.99
CA GLY A 66 -19.06 -9.53 0.22
C GLY A 66 -18.66 -10.25 1.51
N GLU A 67 -17.98 -11.40 1.42
CA GLU A 67 -17.38 -12.07 2.58
C GLU A 67 -16.35 -11.18 3.25
N GLU A 68 -16.33 -11.16 4.57
CA GLU A 68 -15.33 -10.42 5.33
C GLU A 68 -14.15 -11.33 5.66
N ILE A 69 -12.94 -10.87 5.35
CA ILE A 69 -11.69 -11.58 5.63
C ILE A 69 -10.69 -10.65 6.29
N ALA A 70 -9.78 -11.25 7.06
CA ALA A 70 -8.64 -10.55 7.65
C ALA A 70 -7.32 -11.18 7.18
N ILE A 71 -6.36 -10.32 6.82
CA ILE A 71 -5.04 -10.74 6.33
C ILE A 71 -3.93 -9.99 7.06
N LYS A 72 -2.81 -10.68 7.30
CA LYS A 72 -1.52 -10.07 7.57
C LYS A 72 -0.62 -10.21 6.37
N GLY A 73 0.21 -9.19 6.11
CA GLY A 73 1.07 -9.19 4.93
C GLY A 73 2.05 -8.04 4.89
N GLN A 74 2.45 -7.69 3.69
CA GLN A 74 3.41 -6.62 3.42
C GLN A 74 2.90 -5.74 2.27
N PHE A 75 3.05 -4.41 2.39
CA PHE A 75 2.72 -3.51 1.29
C PHE A 75 3.90 -3.45 0.32
N ARG A 76 3.72 -3.98 -0.87
CA ARG A 76 4.78 -4.18 -1.85
C ARG A 76 4.57 -3.37 -3.10
N SER A 77 5.68 -3.10 -3.78
CA SER A 77 5.70 -2.45 -5.08
C SER A 77 6.46 -3.29 -6.11
N TYR A 78 6.03 -3.20 -7.35
CA TYR A 78 6.75 -3.70 -8.50
C TYR A 78 6.48 -2.85 -9.73
N ASN A 79 7.39 -2.89 -10.69
CA ASN A 79 7.20 -2.22 -11.96
C ASN A 79 6.56 -3.20 -12.96
N LYS A 80 5.43 -2.81 -13.53
CA LYS A 80 4.77 -3.51 -14.64
C LYS A 80 5.02 -2.71 -15.91
N LEU A 81 5.45 -3.39 -16.97
CA LEU A 81 5.56 -2.79 -18.29
C LEU A 81 4.17 -2.82 -18.95
N GLU A 82 3.63 -1.64 -19.26
CA GLU A 82 2.39 -1.48 -20.01
C GLU A 82 2.67 -0.45 -21.12
N ASP A 83 2.45 -0.82 -22.39
CA ASP A 83 2.64 0.04 -23.55
C ASP A 83 4.04 0.72 -23.58
N ASP A 84 5.10 -0.08 -23.39
CA ASP A 84 6.50 0.36 -23.31
C ASP A 84 6.81 1.36 -22.18
N LYS A 85 5.87 1.58 -21.27
CA LYS A 85 6.05 2.43 -20.09
C LYS A 85 6.05 1.62 -18.81
N SER A 86 7.07 1.88 -17.98
CA SER A 86 7.14 1.28 -16.64
C SER A 86 6.13 1.97 -15.72
N LYS A 87 5.22 1.19 -15.12
CA LYS A 87 4.22 1.66 -14.17
C LYS A 87 4.44 1.01 -12.83
N LEU A 88 4.56 1.82 -11.79
CA LEU A 88 4.61 1.33 -10.41
C LEU A 88 3.23 0.76 -10.02
N VAL A 89 3.21 -0.50 -9.64
CA VAL A 89 2.05 -1.20 -9.10
C VAL A 89 2.28 -1.45 -7.61
N LEU A 90 1.26 -1.18 -6.82
CA LEU A 90 1.25 -1.37 -5.37
C LEU A 90 0.18 -2.40 -5.01
N THR A 91 0.53 -3.33 -4.13
CA THR A 91 -0.37 -4.40 -3.66
C THR A 91 -0.01 -4.81 -2.25
N VAL A 92 -0.96 -5.30 -1.47
CA VAL A 92 -0.67 -6.00 -0.22
C VAL A 92 -0.43 -7.47 -0.53
N PHE A 93 0.79 -7.92 -0.29
CA PHE A 93 1.16 -9.33 -0.42
C PHE A 93 0.77 -10.07 0.85
N ALA A 94 -0.30 -10.85 0.79
CA ALA A 94 -0.81 -11.62 1.91
C ALA A 94 0.18 -12.73 2.31
N ARG A 95 0.48 -12.79 3.60
CA ARG A 95 1.32 -13.81 4.22
C ARG A 95 0.51 -14.81 5.03
N GLU A 96 -0.60 -14.35 5.59
CA GLU A 96 -1.44 -15.09 6.50
C GLU A 96 -2.89 -14.65 6.39
N LEU A 97 -3.82 -15.60 6.47
CA LEU A 97 -5.24 -15.36 6.72
C LEU A 97 -5.48 -15.45 8.22
N CYS A 98 -6.10 -14.42 8.78
CA CYS A 98 -6.34 -14.31 10.22
C CYS A 98 -7.82 -14.46 10.56
N ASN A 99 -8.11 -14.72 11.83
CA ASN A 99 -9.46 -14.56 12.35
C ASN A 99 -9.85 -13.08 12.33
N LEU A 100 -11.15 -12.82 12.15
CA LEU A 100 -11.70 -11.47 12.26
C LEU A 100 -11.57 -10.97 13.69
N ASP A 101 -11.24 -9.68 13.84
CA ASP A 101 -11.12 -9.02 15.13
C ASP A 101 -11.90 -7.69 15.08
N SER A 102 -13.05 -7.63 15.77
CA SER A 102 -13.91 -6.46 15.80
C SER A 102 -13.30 -5.25 16.51
N GLU A 103 -12.28 -5.46 17.35
CA GLU A 103 -11.59 -4.41 18.08
C GLU A 103 -10.36 -3.89 17.35
N ALA A 104 -9.88 -4.62 16.33
CA ALA A 104 -8.71 -4.24 15.56
C ALA A 104 -9.00 -3.06 14.61
N ASN A 105 -8.00 -2.21 14.41
CA ASN A 105 -8.05 -1.26 13.30
C ASN A 105 -8.00 -2.02 11.97
N PRO A 106 -9.03 -1.94 11.12
CA PRO A 106 -9.14 -2.75 9.91
C PRO A 106 -8.11 -2.42 8.82
N ASN A 107 -7.33 -1.37 8.99
CA ASN A 107 -6.32 -0.94 8.02
C ASN A 107 -5.16 -0.28 8.75
N ILE A 108 -4.17 -1.07 9.09
CA ILE A 108 -2.94 -0.58 9.70
C ILE A 108 -1.72 -1.08 8.94
N VAL A 109 -0.77 -0.19 8.73
CA VAL A 109 0.51 -0.48 8.11
C VAL A 109 1.63 0.14 8.92
N GLU A 110 2.67 -0.65 9.19
CA GLU A 110 3.90 -0.25 9.85
C GLU A 110 5.06 -0.50 8.90
N ILE A 111 5.80 0.56 8.58
CA ILE A 111 6.94 0.48 7.66
C ILE A 111 8.17 1.12 8.28
N PHE A 112 9.26 0.42 8.10
CA PHE A 112 10.59 0.85 8.43
C PHE A 112 11.45 0.91 7.16
N GLY A 113 11.97 2.10 6.83
CA GLY A 113 12.69 2.30 5.58
C GLY A 113 13.39 3.65 5.50
N TYR A 114 13.73 4.06 4.29
CA TYR A 114 14.53 5.25 4.04
C TYR A 114 13.80 6.19 3.07
N ILE A 115 13.90 7.48 3.31
CA ILE A 115 13.48 8.49 2.33
C ILE A 115 14.38 8.37 1.09
N CYS A 116 13.82 8.08 -0.08
CA CYS A 116 14.60 7.85 -1.30
C CYS A 116 14.52 8.97 -2.35
N LYS A 117 13.63 9.95 -2.13
CA LYS A 117 13.53 11.19 -2.91
C LYS A 117 13.30 12.37 -1.97
N PRO A 118 13.71 13.61 -2.34
CA PRO A 118 13.40 14.78 -1.54
C PRO A 118 11.89 14.87 -1.25
N PRO A 119 11.49 14.98 0.03
CA PRO A 119 10.08 15.17 0.38
C PRO A 119 9.55 16.49 -0.21
N ILE A 120 8.28 16.50 -0.61
CA ILE A 120 7.63 17.67 -1.21
C ILE A 120 6.56 18.18 -0.26
N TYR A 121 6.90 19.24 0.48
CA TYR A 121 5.93 19.94 1.32
C TYR A 121 5.06 20.88 0.46
N ARG A 122 3.75 20.89 0.72
CA ARG A 122 2.79 21.77 0.07
C ARG A 122 1.55 21.99 0.92
N THR A 123 0.82 23.06 0.61
CA THR A 123 -0.50 23.32 1.19
C THR A 123 -1.58 22.99 0.18
N THR A 124 -2.59 22.26 0.59
CA THR A 124 -3.74 21.92 -0.27
C THR A 124 -4.66 23.15 -0.46
N PRO A 125 -5.56 23.16 -1.47
CA PRO A 125 -6.55 24.23 -1.64
C PRO A 125 -7.44 24.46 -0.42
N PHE A 126 -7.59 23.47 0.46
CA PHE A 126 -8.33 23.58 1.73
C PHE A 126 -7.43 23.97 2.92
N ASN A 127 -6.27 24.58 2.65
CA ASN A 127 -5.30 25.04 3.63
C ASN A 127 -4.79 23.95 4.60
N ARG A 128 -4.67 22.71 4.10
CA ARG A 128 -4.08 21.61 4.86
C ARG A 128 -2.63 21.42 4.44
N GLU A 129 -1.73 21.42 5.40
CA GLU A 129 -0.31 21.13 5.19
C GLU A 129 -0.12 19.64 4.96
N ILE A 130 0.58 19.29 3.87
CA ILE A 130 0.91 17.91 3.55
C ILE A 130 2.36 17.83 3.06
N THR A 131 2.98 16.67 3.25
CA THR A 131 4.24 16.32 2.61
C THR A 131 4.11 14.97 1.93
N ASP A 132 4.37 14.97 0.62
CA ASP A 132 4.49 13.75 -0.17
C ASP A 132 5.92 13.24 -0.04
N MET A 133 6.12 11.98 0.32
CA MET A 133 7.41 11.32 0.38
C MET A 133 7.38 9.94 -0.28
N LEU A 134 8.54 9.47 -0.73
CA LEU A 134 8.73 8.12 -1.24
C LEU A 134 9.70 7.39 -0.32
N MET A 135 9.26 6.28 0.24
CA MET A 135 10.09 5.42 1.08
C MET A 135 10.60 4.22 0.32
N ALA A 136 11.89 3.92 0.48
CA ALA A 136 12.50 2.67 0.06
C ALA A 136 12.52 1.71 1.27
N VAL A 137 11.88 0.56 1.10
CA VAL A 137 11.79 -0.50 2.11
C VAL A 137 12.57 -1.70 1.61
N ASN A 138 13.64 -2.05 2.33
CA ASN A 138 14.52 -3.13 1.90
C ASN A 138 13.83 -4.50 1.99
N ARG A 139 14.15 -5.34 1.03
CA ARG A 139 13.70 -6.73 0.93
C ARG A 139 14.90 -7.67 0.84
N SER A 140 14.62 -8.97 1.02
CA SER A 140 15.58 -10.01 0.70
C SER A 140 16.05 -9.91 -0.76
N TYR A 141 17.25 -10.44 -1.02
CA TYR A 141 17.86 -10.47 -2.36
C TYR A 141 18.14 -9.09 -2.97
N ASN A 142 18.54 -8.11 -2.14
CA ASN A 142 18.89 -6.73 -2.56
C ASN A 142 17.79 -6.04 -3.37
N LYS A 143 16.53 -6.35 -3.11
CA LYS A 143 15.37 -5.67 -3.68
C LYS A 143 14.84 -4.63 -2.70
N SER A 144 14.11 -3.67 -3.21
CA SER A 144 13.40 -2.66 -2.39
C SER A 144 12.00 -2.44 -2.94
N ASP A 145 11.07 -2.21 -2.03
CA ASP A 145 9.76 -1.66 -2.36
C ASP A 145 9.82 -0.14 -2.27
N TYR A 146 9.22 0.54 -3.24
CA TYR A 146 9.10 1.99 -3.27
C TYR A 146 7.66 2.38 -2.96
N ILE A 147 7.45 2.89 -1.75
CA ILE A 147 6.13 3.12 -1.18
C ILE A 147 5.84 4.62 -1.08
N PRO A 148 4.86 5.13 -1.84
CA PRO A 148 4.39 6.50 -1.68
C PRO A 148 3.71 6.69 -0.33
N CYS A 149 4.01 7.79 0.34
CA CYS A 149 3.45 8.14 1.63
C CYS A 149 3.06 9.61 1.65
N ILE A 150 1.99 9.94 2.36
CA ILE A 150 1.55 11.30 2.62
C ILE A 150 1.46 11.54 4.12
N THR A 151 2.06 12.64 4.59
CA THR A 151 1.97 13.11 5.96
C THR A 151 1.15 14.39 6.06
N TRP A 152 0.62 14.69 7.24
CA TRP A 152 -0.34 15.78 7.46
C TRP A 152 0.10 16.67 8.63
N GLY A 153 -0.16 17.97 8.51
CA GLY A 153 0.00 18.96 9.57
C GLY A 153 1.41 18.96 10.19
N ARG A 154 1.51 18.71 11.49
CA ARG A 154 2.80 18.67 12.20
C ARG A 154 3.77 17.66 11.63
N ASN A 155 3.31 16.46 11.28
CA ASN A 155 4.14 15.45 10.64
C ASN A 155 4.60 15.90 9.24
N ALA A 156 3.76 16.65 8.51
CA ALA A 156 4.14 17.18 7.21
C ALA A 156 5.29 18.20 7.31
N ARG A 157 5.21 19.15 8.25
CA ARG A 157 6.31 20.10 8.51
C ARG A 157 7.58 19.39 8.88
N PHE A 158 7.51 18.44 9.81
CA PHE A 158 8.65 17.65 10.24
C PHE A 158 9.31 16.88 9.08
N VAL A 159 8.51 16.10 8.32
CA VAL A 159 9.03 15.29 7.22
C VAL A 159 9.56 16.16 6.07
N GLY A 160 8.93 17.32 5.82
CA GLY A 160 9.35 18.26 4.77
C GLY A 160 10.77 18.79 4.92
N GLU A 161 11.33 18.77 6.12
CA GLU A 161 12.70 19.21 6.43
C GLU A 161 13.74 18.08 6.36
N LEU A 162 13.29 16.83 6.24
CA LEU A 162 14.16 15.67 6.24
C LEU A 162 14.86 15.47 4.88
N LYS A 163 16.05 14.88 4.94
CA LYS A 163 16.89 14.63 3.76
C LYS A 163 16.70 13.20 3.23
N VAL A 164 17.03 13.03 1.95
CA VAL A 164 17.18 11.70 1.35
C VAL A 164 18.19 10.88 2.15
N GLY A 165 17.90 9.60 2.36
CA GLY A 165 18.69 8.70 3.20
C GLY A 165 18.29 8.69 4.66
N THR A 166 17.40 9.61 5.12
CA THR A 166 16.88 9.56 6.50
C THR A 166 16.09 8.29 6.72
N LYS A 167 16.40 7.59 7.80
CA LYS A 167 15.78 6.36 8.25
C LYS A 167 14.55 6.68 9.10
N LEU A 168 13.40 6.14 8.74
CA LEU A 168 12.12 6.40 9.40
C LEU A 168 11.37 5.11 9.71
N GLU A 169 10.66 5.16 10.82
CA GLU A 169 9.54 4.28 11.10
C GLU A 169 8.25 5.06 10.97
N ILE A 170 7.29 4.53 10.20
CA ILE A 170 5.98 5.12 10.00
C ILE A 170 4.87 4.13 10.34
N VAL A 171 3.81 4.66 10.92
CA VAL A 171 2.54 3.95 11.11
C VAL A 171 1.44 4.73 10.40
N GLY A 172 0.56 4.03 9.72
CA GLY A 172 -0.53 4.66 9.00
C GLY A 172 -1.55 3.65 8.49
N ARG A 173 -2.30 4.06 7.49
CA ARG A 173 -3.23 3.22 6.74
C ARG A 173 -2.96 3.31 5.25
N ILE A 174 -3.22 2.25 4.52
CA ILE A 174 -3.20 2.27 3.06
C ILE A 174 -4.48 2.94 2.58
N GLN A 175 -4.36 3.94 1.70
CA GLN A 175 -5.50 4.59 1.08
C GLN A 175 -5.46 4.52 -0.43
N SER A 176 -6.64 4.44 -1.03
CA SER A 176 -6.84 4.60 -2.47
C SER A 176 -7.34 6.01 -2.76
N ARG A 177 -6.82 6.62 -3.82
CA ARG A 177 -7.25 7.93 -4.30
C ARG A 177 -7.45 7.91 -5.80
N GLU A 178 -8.66 8.22 -6.22
CA GLU A 178 -8.95 8.41 -7.64
C GLU A 178 -8.42 9.77 -8.13
N TYR A 179 -7.87 9.79 -9.33
CA TYR A 179 -7.44 11.00 -10.01
C TYR A 179 -7.67 10.89 -11.51
N LEU A 180 -7.83 12.05 -12.15
CA LEU A 180 -8.00 12.14 -13.59
C LEU A 180 -6.64 12.43 -14.24
N LYS A 181 -6.21 11.56 -15.14
CA LYS A 181 -5.01 11.76 -15.94
C LYS A 181 -5.41 12.18 -17.35
N LYS A 182 -5.00 13.39 -17.76
CA LYS A 182 -5.10 13.80 -19.16
C LYS A 182 -4.01 13.11 -19.96
N LEU A 183 -4.39 12.45 -21.03
CA LEU A 183 -3.46 11.88 -22.01
C LEU A 183 -3.48 12.80 -23.25
N GLU A 184 -2.30 13.04 -23.84
CA GLU A 184 -2.19 13.79 -25.08
C GLU A 184 -2.95 13.05 -26.20
N GLY A 185 -3.88 13.73 -26.85
CA GLY A 185 -4.70 13.19 -27.96
C GLY A 185 -6.02 12.53 -27.54
N GLU A 186 -6.35 12.44 -26.26
CA GLU A 186 -7.66 11.93 -25.81
C GLU A 186 -8.57 13.07 -25.35
N GLU A 187 -9.83 13.08 -25.80
CA GLU A 187 -10.84 14.08 -25.43
C GLU A 187 -11.30 13.96 -23.97
N GLN A 188 -11.24 12.75 -23.40
CA GLN A 188 -11.68 12.50 -22.03
C GLN A 188 -10.51 12.07 -21.13
N PRO A 189 -10.40 12.67 -19.92
CA PRO A 189 -9.36 12.26 -18.97
C PRO A 189 -9.61 10.84 -18.45
N LEU A 190 -8.56 10.03 -18.44
CA LEU A 190 -8.62 8.66 -17.90
C LEU A 190 -8.64 8.68 -16.37
N LYS A 191 -9.66 8.04 -15.78
CA LYS A 191 -9.75 7.85 -14.33
C LYS A 191 -8.74 6.80 -13.89
N LYS A 192 -7.85 7.15 -12.96
CA LYS A 192 -6.84 6.26 -12.38
C LYS A 192 -6.93 6.25 -10.87
N VAL A 193 -6.44 5.17 -10.27
CA VAL A 193 -6.33 5.03 -8.82
C VAL A 193 -4.85 5.03 -8.42
N ALA A 194 -4.50 5.86 -7.45
CA ALA A 194 -3.22 5.86 -6.78
C ALA A 194 -3.38 5.24 -5.38
N TYR A 195 -2.38 4.49 -4.96
CA TYR A 195 -2.28 3.93 -3.62
C TYR A 195 -1.12 4.57 -2.90
N GLU A 196 -1.32 4.88 -1.63
CA GLU A 196 -0.30 5.52 -0.78
C GLU A 196 -0.57 5.21 0.69
N ILE A 197 0.41 5.41 1.56
CA ILE A 197 0.20 5.35 3.00
C ILE A 197 -0.15 6.75 3.50
N SER A 198 -1.34 6.90 4.09
CA SER A 198 -1.69 8.06 4.91
C SER A 198 -1.11 7.87 6.29
N VAL A 199 -0.02 8.58 6.57
CA VAL A 199 0.79 8.42 7.78
C VAL A 199 0.14 9.11 8.97
N SER A 200 -0.03 8.38 10.07
CA SER A 200 -0.52 8.90 11.35
C SER A 200 0.60 9.16 12.35
N LYS A 201 1.68 8.36 12.31
CA LYS A 201 2.84 8.50 13.19
C LYS A 201 4.12 8.39 12.40
N VAL A 202 5.10 9.23 12.72
CA VAL A 202 6.47 9.20 12.20
C VAL A 202 7.45 9.20 13.35
N SER A 203 8.47 8.36 13.28
CA SER A 203 9.57 8.31 14.23
C SER A 203 10.90 8.24 13.48
N LEU A 204 11.91 9.00 13.94
CA LEU A 204 13.31 8.78 13.54
C LEU A 204 13.84 7.52 14.20
N ASN A 205 14.73 6.82 13.50
CA ASN A 205 15.36 5.61 14.02
C ASN A 205 16.87 5.64 13.83
#